data_ca9cf23fe9cfc80595bd08242698ebf9
#
_entry.id   ca9cf23fe9cfc80595bd08242698ebf9
#
_cell.length_a   1.000
_cell.length_b   1.000
_cell.length_c   1.000
_cell.angle_alpha   90.00
_cell.angle_beta   90.00
_cell.angle_gamma   90.00
#
_symmetry.space_group_name_H-M   'P 1'
#
loop_
_entity.id
_entity.type
_entity.pdbx_description
1 polymer ?
#
loop_
_entity_poly.entity_id
_entity_poly.type
_entity_poly.pdbx_seq_one_letter_code
_entity_poly.pdbx_strand_id
1 'polypeptide(L)' 'MEPGKKYFVHPSAYADEGAQIGDGTKIWHFCHISGKAKIGEGCTIGQNVFIADGAVVGNQSKVQNNVSVLEGEEMGDYVF' A
#
# COMPACT_ATOMS: atom_id res chain seq x y z
N MET A 1 7.83 0.89 -18.35
CA MET A 1 7.08 0.13 -17.35
C MET A 1 7.74 -1.23 -17.18
N GLU A 2 7.90 -1.68 -15.96
CA GLU A 2 8.53 -2.95 -15.68
C GLU A 2 7.59 -4.11 -15.98
N PRO A 3 8.07 -5.15 -16.67
CA PRO A 3 7.24 -6.32 -16.90
C PRO A 3 6.78 -6.93 -15.58
N GLY A 4 5.53 -7.32 -15.49
CA GLY A 4 4.97 -7.95 -14.32
C GLY A 4 4.46 -6.99 -13.25
N LYS A 5 4.76 -5.71 -13.38
CA LYS A 5 4.27 -4.73 -12.42
C LYS A 5 2.83 -4.36 -12.77
N LYS A 6 1.89 -4.72 -11.91
CA LYS A 6 0.46 -4.54 -12.17
C LYS A 6 -0.23 -3.64 -11.17
N TYR A 7 0.53 -2.85 -10.45
CA TYR A 7 0.00 -1.86 -9.52
C TYR A 7 0.57 -0.49 -9.89
N PHE A 8 -0.04 0.55 -9.35
CA PHE A 8 0.38 1.92 -9.62
C PHE A 8 0.95 2.57 -8.37
N VAL A 9 2.10 3.20 -8.51
CA VAL A 9 2.70 4.02 -7.45
C VAL A 9 2.91 5.40 -8.04
N HIS A 10 2.26 6.41 -7.45
CA HIS A 10 2.42 7.78 -7.93
C HIS A 10 3.89 8.19 -7.82
N PRO A 11 4.40 8.99 -8.76
CA PRO A 11 5.82 9.38 -8.74
C PRO A 11 6.29 10.04 -7.43
N SER A 12 5.39 10.68 -6.68
CA SER A 12 5.75 11.30 -5.40
C SER A 12 5.75 10.30 -4.25
N ALA A 13 5.24 9.08 -4.46
CA ALA A 13 5.18 8.07 -3.43
C ALA A 13 6.43 7.19 -3.49
N TYR A 14 6.71 6.50 -2.42
CA TYR A 14 7.90 5.68 -2.30
C TYR A 14 7.52 4.31 -1.78
N ALA A 15 7.79 3.29 -2.57
CA ALA A 15 7.63 1.90 -2.14
C ALA A 15 9.03 1.30 -2.05
N ASP A 16 9.45 0.94 -0.85
CA ASP A 16 10.77 0.37 -0.64
C ASP A 16 10.87 -0.99 -1.33
N GLU A 17 12.09 -1.35 -1.68
CA GLU A 17 12.33 -2.66 -2.26
C GLU A 17 11.88 -3.75 -1.30
N GLY A 18 11.20 -4.75 -1.82
CA GLY A 18 10.68 -5.85 -1.01
C GLY A 18 9.23 -5.72 -0.62
N ALA A 19 8.65 -4.53 -0.71
CA ALA A 19 7.22 -4.35 -0.40
C ALA A 19 6.38 -5.23 -1.33
N GLN A 20 5.38 -5.90 -0.75
CA GLN A 20 4.48 -6.74 -1.53
C GLN A 20 3.21 -5.96 -1.79
N ILE A 21 2.91 -5.71 -3.05
CA ILE A 21 1.77 -4.90 -3.47
C ILE A 21 1.01 -5.69 -4.52
N GLY A 22 -0.26 -5.97 -4.27
CA GLY A 22 -1.07 -6.80 -5.15
C GLY A 22 -1.51 -6.06 -6.41
N ASP A 23 -2.01 -6.84 -7.36
CA ASP A 23 -2.44 -6.33 -8.66
C ASP A 23 -3.58 -5.34 -8.48
N GLY A 24 -3.59 -4.29 -9.29
CA GLY A 24 -4.67 -3.31 -9.31
C GLY A 24 -4.65 -2.32 -8.16
N THR A 25 -3.72 -2.44 -7.23
CA THR A 25 -3.61 -1.49 -6.12
C THR A 25 -3.04 -0.17 -6.63
N LYS A 26 -3.55 0.93 -6.09
CA LYS A 26 -3.11 2.27 -6.45
C LYS A 26 -2.61 2.99 -5.21
N ILE A 27 -1.38 3.49 -5.29
CA ILE A 27 -0.74 4.23 -4.20
C ILE A 27 -0.55 5.66 -4.66
N TRP A 28 -1.21 6.58 -3.96
CA TRP A 28 -1.30 7.96 -4.38
C TRP A 28 -0.16 8.81 -3.81
N HIS A 29 -0.37 10.13 -3.70
CA HIS A 29 0.68 11.10 -3.45
C HIS A 29 1.33 10.93 -2.08
N PHE A 30 2.64 11.09 -2.03
CA PHE A 30 3.42 11.25 -0.80
C PHE A 30 3.29 10.08 0.18
N CYS A 31 3.04 8.89 -0.33
CA CYS A 31 2.97 7.69 0.51
C CYS A 31 4.35 7.06 0.67
N HIS A 32 4.55 6.36 1.77
CA HIS A 32 5.74 5.55 1.97
C HIS A 32 5.31 4.14 2.37
N ILE A 33 5.69 3.16 1.59
CA ILE A 33 5.40 1.76 1.84
C ILE A 33 6.72 1.09 2.19
N SER A 34 6.83 0.59 3.41
CA SER A 34 8.07 -0.03 3.88
C SER A 34 8.29 -1.40 3.25
N GLY A 35 9.55 -1.83 3.23
CA GLY A 35 9.95 -3.02 2.47
C GLY A 35 9.36 -4.34 2.95
N LYS A 36 8.87 -4.40 4.20
CA LYS A 36 8.24 -5.61 4.73
C LYS A 36 6.74 -5.45 4.91
N ALA A 37 6.16 -4.48 4.25
CA ALA A 37 4.71 -4.29 4.25
C ALA A 37 4.07 -5.19 3.21
N LYS A 38 2.81 -5.57 3.45
CA LYS A 38 2.03 -6.37 2.51
C LYS A 38 0.71 -5.66 2.24
N ILE A 39 0.45 -5.38 0.98
CA ILE A 39 -0.79 -4.75 0.55
C ILE A 39 -1.43 -5.68 -0.48
N GLY A 40 -2.69 -5.99 -0.27
CA GLY A 40 -3.40 -6.91 -1.15
C GLY A 40 -3.74 -6.33 -2.50
N GLU A 41 -4.66 -6.97 -3.19
CA GLU A 41 -5.06 -6.60 -4.54
C GLU A 41 -6.19 -5.59 -4.52
N GLY A 42 -6.24 -4.72 -5.53
CA GLY A 42 -7.35 -3.81 -5.72
C GLY A 42 -7.52 -2.76 -4.65
N CYS A 43 -6.47 -2.49 -3.88
CA CYS A 43 -6.53 -1.50 -2.80
C CYS A 43 -6.34 -0.10 -3.33
N THR A 44 -6.83 0.88 -2.58
CA THR A 44 -6.54 2.29 -2.84
C THR A 44 -5.86 2.85 -1.59
N ILE A 45 -4.62 3.28 -1.75
CA ILE A 45 -3.88 3.90 -0.67
C ILE A 45 -3.89 5.40 -0.93
N GLY A 46 -4.56 6.14 -0.07
CA GLY A 46 -4.76 7.58 -0.23
C GLY A 46 -3.44 8.33 -0.11
N GLN A 47 -3.51 9.66 -0.03
CA GLN A 47 -2.27 10.43 0.01
C GLN A 47 -1.74 10.55 1.42
N ASN A 48 -0.42 10.68 1.50
CA ASN A 48 0.29 10.89 2.77
C ASN A 48 0.04 9.75 3.76
N VAL A 49 0.12 8.51 3.26
CA VAL A 49 -0.10 7.30 4.04
C VAL A 49 1.25 6.63 4.28
N PHE A 50 1.45 6.14 5.49
CA PHE A 50 2.63 5.35 5.83
C PHE A 50 2.22 3.93 6.17
N ILE A 51 2.78 2.96 5.47
CA ILE A 51 2.56 1.54 5.76
C ILE A 51 3.88 0.97 6.24
N ALA A 52 3.93 0.60 7.52
CA ALA A 52 5.16 0.19 8.17
C ALA A 52 5.55 -1.25 7.83
N ASP A 53 6.79 -1.60 8.15
CA ASP A 53 7.23 -2.99 8.09
C ASP A 53 6.31 -3.86 8.94
N GLY A 54 5.91 -5.00 8.41
CA GLY A 54 5.06 -5.93 9.13
C GLY A 54 3.59 -5.57 9.17
N ALA A 55 3.19 -4.46 8.57
CA ALA A 55 1.78 -4.11 8.44
C ALA A 55 1.16 -4.86 7.26
N VAL A 56 -0.12 -5.18 7.37
CA VAL A 56 -0.85 -5.92 6.34
C VAL A 56 -2.14 -5.21 6.00
N VAL A 57 -2.38 -4.98 4.73
CA VAL A 57 -3.64 -4.43 4.22
C VAL A 57 -4.27 -5.48 3.32
N GLY A 58 -5.49 -5.90 3.66
CA GLY A 58 -6.20 -6.93 2.90
C GLY A 58 -6.68 -6.43 1.55
N ASN A 59 -7.32 -7.32 0.81
CA ASN A 59 -7.74 -7.02 -0.56
C ASN A 59 -8.89 -6.03 -0.61
N GLN A 60 -8.96 -5.24 -1.67
CA GLN A 60 -10.07 -4.33 -1.97
C GLN A 60 -10.34 -3.33 -0.84
N SER A 61 -9.32 -3.00 -0.08
CA SER A 61 -9.45 -2.06 1.04
C SER A 61 -9.01 -0.67 0.61
N LYS A 62 -9.46 0.32 1.37
CA LYS A 62 -9.08 1.71 1.13
C LYS A 62 -8.46 2.27 2.40
N VAL A 63 -7.23 2.75 2.30
CA VAL A 63 -6.58 3.46 3.39
C VAL A 63 -6.77 4.95 3.13
N GLN A 64 -7.43 5.64 4.05
CA GLN A 64 -7.76 7.05 3.91
C GLN A 64 -6.49 7.91 3.98
N ASN A 65 -6.62 9.17 3.62
CA ASN A 65 -5.50 10.10 3.64
C ASN A 65 -4.95 10.29 5.05
N ASN A 66 -3.65 10.49 5.16
CA ASN A 66 -2.97 10.83 6.41
C ASN A 66 -3.05 9.73 7.47
N VAL A 67 -3.17 8.47 7.04
CA VAL A 67 -3.23 7.33 7.96
C VAL A 67 -1.88 6.63 7.99
N SER A 68 -1.52 6.13 9.17
CA SER A 68 -0.37 5.23 9.32
C SER A 68 -0.87 3.86 9.74
N VAL A 69 -0.43 2.83 9.03
CA VAL A 69 -0.68 1.44 9.42
C VAL A 69 0.63 0.89 9.95
N LEU A 70 0.65 0.59 11.24
CA LEU A 70 1.89 0.31 11.94
C LEU A 70 2.19 -1.16 12.01
N GLU A 71 3.40 -1.48 12.45
CA GLU A 71 3.86 -2.86 12.58
C GLU A 71 2.87 -3.67 13.40
N GLY A 72 2.52 -4.85 12.90
CA GLY A 72 1.59 -5.74 13.59
C GLY A 72 0.12 -5.42 13.36
N GLU A 73 -0.18 -4.29 12.71
CA GLU A 73 -1.57 -3.96 12.40
C GLU A 73 -2.00 -4.63 11.10
N GLU A 74 -3.24 -5.09 11.09
CA GLU A 74 -3.81 -5.71 9.90
C GLU A 74 -5.16 -5.10 9.61
N MET A 75 -5.32 -4.65 8.37
CA MET A 75 -6.63 -4.29 7.84
C MET A 75 -7.14 -5.49 7.04
N GLY A 76 -8.36 -5.92 7.33
CA GLY A 76 -8.94 -7.03 6.59
C GLY A 76 -9.31 -6.62 5.17
N ASP A 77 -10.02 -7.52 4.49
CA ASP A 77 -10.50 -7.22 3.14
C ASP A 77 -11.69 -6.27 3.21
N TYR A 78 -11.85 -5.44 2.17
CA TYR A 78 -12.99 -4.52 2.02
C TYR A 78 -13.15 -3.55 3.19
N VAL A 79 -12.06 -3.12 3.81
CA VAL A 79 -12.08 -2.12 4.89
C VAL A 79 -11.85 -0.74 4.28
N PHE A 80 -12.67 0.23 4.69
CA PHE A 80 -12.60 1.59 4.16
C PHE A 80 -12.47 2.64 5.25
#